data_e6fab4362c6c2dc785ff64a99a1b8c0a
#
_entry.id   e6fab4362c6c2dc785ff64a99a1b8c0a
#
_cell.length_a   1.000
_cell.length_b   1.000
_cell.length_c   1.000
_cell.angle_alpha   90.00
_cell.angle_beta   90.00
_cell.angle_gamma   90.00
#
_symmetry.space_group_name_H-M   'P 1'
#
loop_
_entity.id
_entity.type
_entity.pdbx_description
1 polymer ?
#
loop_
_entity_poly.entity_id
_entity_poly.type
_entity_poly.pdbx_seq_one_letter_code
_entity_poly.pdbx_strand_id
1 'polypeptide(L)'
;QERLPELRFDLLPLAVGNGFYERFSASVAVLREDPPLGGPRLSSNRLDADYSLSRPFTRGDWLSFSPVAGARVTHYANSTGITRTGNTTRTLGEVGFDAALRSSATWDYKNPRWKIDGLRHLLTPRMSYRYIPEAGKGAGHIAAIDRRTFATYLQPLGLGDQRNLDDLTATNTLRIGFDNTLQTRDPVHGSRDLLTFNIANDFRFQRAPGERDVSEVHTELALAPAAWVSVDVYQSFAPQNFTLREFNSGITLRDGAAWSARFSNNFLRGEIQDYQLDARVRLNETYDALTRLHYDARKRRFNEQAYGLSQNLGNTWLVSYIVSLYSGPRRESHFGLNVQIQARGF
;
A
#
# COMPACT_ATOMS: atom_id res chain seq x y z
N GLN A 1 -0.38 -11.28 17.45
CA GLN A 1 0.07 -9.95 17.91
C GLN A 1 -1.14 -9.14 18.34
N GLU A 2 -1.09 -8.58 19.53
CA GLU A 2 -2.12 -7.68 20.04
C GLU A 2 -1.47 -6.35 20.42
N ARG A 3 -2.15 -5.25 20.09
CA ARG A 3 -1.82 -3.88 20.50
C ARG A 3 -3.05 -3.31 21.19
N LEU A 4 -3.19 -3.55 22.47
CA LEU A 4 -4.36 -3.16 23.24
C LEU A 4 -3.98 -2.76 24.67
N PRO A 5 -4.22 -1.50 25.05
CA PRO A 5 -4.63 -0.35 24.22
C PRO A 5 -3.45 0.26 23.45
N GLU A 6 -3.74 0.96 22.36
CA GLU A 6 -2.81 1.89 21.72
C GLU A 6 -3.45 3.27 21.63
N LEU A 7 -2.73 4.28 22.11
CA LEU A 7 -3.08 5.69 21.95
C LEU A 7 -1.99 6.34 21.09
N ARG A 8 -2.40 7.01 20.00
CA ARG A 8 -1.49 7.67 19.09
C ARG A 8 -1.91 9.13 18.88
N PHE A 9 -0.93 9.99 18.85
CA PHE A 9 -1.05 11.40 18.51
C PHE A 9 -0.16 11.69 17.30
N ASP A 10 -0.73 12.26 16.24
CA ASP A 10 -0.02 12.69 15.06
C ASP A 10 -0.29 14.18 14.82
N LEU A 11 0.77 14.98 14.81
CA LEU A 11 0.74 16.36 14.39
C LEU A 11 0.99 16.42 12.88
N LEU A 12 0.06 16.98 12.14
CA LEU A 12 0.23 17.24 10.72
C LEU A 12 1.42 18.19 10.50
N PRO A 13 2.09 18.13 9.33
CA PRO A 13 3.21 19.02 9.05
C PRO A 13 2.82 20.50 9.23
N LEU A 14 3.51 21.19 10.12
CA LEU A 14 3.31 22.61 10.43
C LEU A 14 4.49 23.43 9.96
N ALA A 15 4.22 24.62 9.41
CA ALA A 15 5.25 25.58 9.07
C ALA A 15 5.77 26.28 10.33
N VAL A 16 7.08 26.15 10.59
CA VAL A 16 7.74 26.74 11.78
C VAL A 16 8.58 27.99 11.43
N GLY A 17 8.40 28.54 10.25
CA GLY A 17 9.10 29.73 9.78
C GLY A 17 10.28 29.40 8.86
N ASN A 18 10.76 30.42 8.15
CA ASN A 18 11.91 30.32 7.20
C ASN A 18 11.79 29.17 6.17
N GLY A 19 10.56 28.72 5.85
CA GLY A 19 10.31 27.63 4.92
C GLY A 19 10.54 26.22 5.50
N PHE A 20 10.73 26.09 6.80
CA PHE A 20 10.79 24.81 7.47
C PHE A 20 9.40 24.29 7.86
N TYR A 21 9.26 22.98 7.77
CA TYR A 21 8.07 22.25 8.19
C TYR A 21 8.48 21.17 9.19
N GLU A 22 7.80 21.13 10.32
CA GLU A 22 7.97 20.08 11.31
C GLU A 22 6.84 19.07 11.24
N ARG A 23 7.17 17.84 11.59
CA ARG A 23 6.22 16.73 11.79
C ARG A 23 6.56 16.06 13.11
N PHE A 24 5.56 15.78 13.90
CA PHE A 24 5.70 15.09 15.17
C PHE A 24 4.65 13.99 15.29
N SER A 25 5.04 12.83 15.80
CA SER A 25 4.11 11.80 16.23
C SER A 25 4.56 11.19 17.56
N ALA A 26 3.60 10.77 18.37
CA ALA A 26 3.86 10.05 19.60
C ALA A 26 2.82 8.96 19.80
N SER A 27 3.21 7.84 20.43
CA SER A 27 2.28 6.76 20.75
C SER A 27 2.66 6.06 22.05
N VAL A 28 1.63 5.53 22.72
CA VAL A 28 1.75 4.63 23.86
C VAL A 28 0.99 3.37 23.53
N ALA A 29 1.62 2.20 23.69
CA ALA A 29 1.00 0.92 23.37
C ALA A 29 1.37 -0.14 24.38
N VAL A 30 0.41 -1.02 24.69
CA VAL A 30 0.65 -2.28 25.38
C VAL A 30 0.69 -3.40 24.33
N LEU A 31 1.82 -4.04 24.22
CA LEU A 31 2.09 -5.05 23.21
C LEU A 31 2.08 -6.45 23.84
N ARG A 32 1.40 -7.40 23.20
CA ARG A 32 1.36 -8.80 23.62
C ARG A 32 1.40 -9.73 22.42
N GLU A 33 2.07 -10.87 22.59
CA GLU A 33 2.08 -11.94 21.62
C GLU A 33 2.16 -13.29 22.33
N ASP A 34 1.21 -14.16 22.03
CA ASP A 34 1.23 -15.57 22.44
C ASP A 34 1.76 -16.39 21.26
N PRO A 35 2.97 -16.97 21.36
CA PRO A 35 3.55 -17.77 20.28
C PRO A 35 2.72 -19.03 20.00
N PRO A 36 2.49 -19.41 18.73
CA PRO A 36 1.59 -20.49 18.35
C PRO A 36 2.06 -21.90 18.76
N LEU A 37 3.28 -22.09 19.23
CA LEU A 37 3.87 -23.38 19.58
C LEU A 37 4.27 -23.50 21.08
N GLY A 38 3.59 -22.76 21.97
CA GLY A 38 3.83 -22.86 23.41
C GLY A 38 5.15 -22.24 23.88
N GLY A 39 5.72 -21.32 23.09
CA GLY A 39 6.85 -20.49 23.52
C GLY A 39 6.47 -19.50 24.63
N PRO A 40 7.44 -18.82 25.26
CA PRO A 40 7.15 -17.84 26.29
C PRO A 40 6.34 -16.69 25.73
N ARG A 41 5.32 -16.27 26.47
CA ARG A 41 4.50 -15.09 26.12
C ARG A 41 5.39 -13.84 26.08
N LEU A 42 5.31 -13.11 24.97
CA LEU A 42 5.99 -11.84 24.82
C LEU A 42 5.06 -10.72 25.31
N SER A 43 5.58 -9.80 26.10
CA SER A 43 4.87 -8.57 26.42
C SER A 43 5.82 -7.40 26.58
N SER A 44 5.35 -6.19 26.29
CA SER A 44 6.10 -4.95 26.49
C SER A 44 5.16 -3.75 26.49
N ASN A 45 5.44 -2.75 27.32
CA ASN A 45 4.84 -1.43 27.20
C ASN A 45 5.76 -0.55 26.38
N ARG A 46 5.24 0.14 25.35
CA ARG A 46 6.02 0.99 24.47
C ARG A 46 5.55 2.43 24.53
N LEU A 47 6.49 3.34 24.72
CA LEU A 47 6.35 4.77 24.48
C LEU A 47 7.24 5.12 23.29
N ASP A 48 6.68 5.75 22.28
CA ASP A 48 7.37 6.12 21.06
C ASP A 48 7.13 7.59 20.73
N ALA A 49 8.16 8.27 20.26
CA ALA A 49 8.09 9.63 19.74
C ALA A 49 9.01 9.79 18.55
N ASP A 50 8.49 10.39 17.49
CA ASP A 50 9.19 10.73 16.24
C ASP A 50 9.04 12.21 15.96
N TYR A 51 10.13 12.87 15.62
CA TYR A 51 10.18 14.26 15.19
C TYR A 51 11.01 14.39 13.93
N SER A 52 10.49 15.06 12.93
CA SER A 52 11.23 15.35 11.71
C SER A 52 11.02 16.78 11.24
N LEU A 53 12.06 17.33 10.62
CA LEU A 53 12.13 18.66 10.05
C LEU A 53 12.47 18.54 8.57
N SER A 54 11.74 19.25 7.72
CA SER A 54 12.01 19.34 6.29
C SER A 54 11.99 20.77 5.81
N ARG A 55 12.71 21.07 4.73
CA ARG A 55 12.71 22.39 4.11
C ARG A 55 12.56 22.27 2.59
N PRO A 56 11.36 22.36 2.05
CA PRO A 56 11.14 22.34 0.61
C PRO A 56 11.74 23.57 -0.09
N PHE A 57 12.51 23.30 -1.13
CA PHE A 57 12.99 24.30 -2.09
C PHE A 57 12.36 24.00 -3.43
N THR A 58 11.83 25.03 -4.09
CA THR A 58 11.30 24.93 -5.44
C THR A 58 11.99 25.92 -6.35
N ARG A 59 12.25 25.50 -7.59
CA ARG A 59 12.74 26.40 -8.64
C ARG A 59 11.78 26.32 -9.83
N GLY A 60 11.01 27.36 -10.01
CA GLY A 60 9.87 27.30 -10.94
C GLY A 60 8.93 26.16 -10.61
N ASP A 61 8.19 25.70 -11.61
CA ASP A 61 7.26 24.57 -11.46
C ASP A 61 7.89 23.20 -11.77
N TRP A 62 9.19 23.19 -12.15
CA TRP A 62 9.84 22.00 -12.69
C TRP A 62 10.74 21.26 -11.70
N LEU A 63 11.27 21.92 -10.67
CA LEU A 63 12.16 21.30 -9.68
C LEU A 63 11.63 21.49 -8.26
N SER A 64 11.56 20.40 -7.51
CA SER A 64 11.42 20.41 -6.06
C SER A 64 12.55 19.61 -5.40
N PHE A 65 13.09 20.12 -4.30
CA PHE A 65 14.13 19.47 -3.49
C PHE A 65 13.81 19.73 -2.01
N SER A 66 13.72 18.69 -1.20
CA SER A 66 13.35 18.78 0.21
C SER A 66 14.34 17.97 1.07
N PRO A 67 15.38 18.59 1.65
CA PRO A 67 16.16 17.93 2.68
C PRO A 67 15.29 17.64 3.90
N VAL A 68 15.58 16.50 4.54
CA VAL A 68 14.89 16.00 5.71
C VAL A 68 15.91 15.59 6.77
N ALA A 69 15.63 15.93 8.03
CA ALA A 69 16.34 15.42 9.18
C ALA A 69 15.32 15.04 10.27
N GLY A 70 15.55 13.94 10.96
CA GLY A 70 14.62 13.46 11.98
C GLY A 70 15.29 12.64 13.07
N ALA A 71 14.54 12.41 14.13
CA ALA A 71 14.94 11.53 15.22
C ALA A 71 13.73 10.83 15.81
N ARG A 72 13.94 9.57 16.20
CA ARG A 72 12.93 8.75 16.86
C ARG A 72 13.48 8.17 18.15
N VAL A 73 12.69 8.25 19.20
CA VAL A 73 12.99 7.66 20.51
C VAL A 73 11.88 6.71 20.87
N THR A 74 12.26 5.45 21.14
CA THR A 74 11.31 4.40 21.55
C THR A 74 11.77 3.82 22.88
N HIS A 75 10.94 3.92 23.90
CA HIS A 75 11.17 3.35 25.22
C HIS A 75 10.29 2.13 25.43
N TYR A 76 10.91 1.01 25.78
CA TYR A 76 10.25 -0.26 26.10
C TYR A 76 10.38 -0.49 27.61
N ALA A 77 9.27 -0.74 28.27
CA ALA A 77 9.19 -1.04 29.68
C ALA A 77 8.48 -2.37 29.92
N ASN A 78 8.81 -3.03 31.04
CA ASN A 78 8.18 -4.29 31.46
C ASN A 78 8.26 -5.40 30.39
N SER A 79 9.35 -5.43 29.61
CA SER A 79 9.54 -6.45 28.59
C SER A 79 9.74 -7.82 29.20
N THR A 80 8.99 -8.82 28.74
CA THR A 80 9.05 -10.22 29.18
C THR A 80 9.14 -11.19 28.00
N GLY A 81 9.55 -12.41 28.27
CA GLY A 81 9.63 -13.47 27.25
C GLY A 81 10.90 -13.44 26.39
N ILE A 82 11.86 -12.56 26.68
CA ILE A 82 13.16 -12.44 26.01
C ILE A 82 14.28 -12.66 27.01
N THR A 83 15.48 -12.95 26.51
CA THR A 83 16.69 -13.22 27.32
C THR A 83 17.09 -12.04 28.20
N ARG A 84 16.82 -10.81 27.77
CA ARG A 84 17.06 -9.59 28.54
C ARG A 84 15.71 -8.94 28.87
N THR A 85 15.26 -9.15 30.09
CA THR A 85 14.07 -8.51 30.64
C THR A 85 14.42 -7.11 31.18
N GLY A 86 13.45 -6.18 31.17
CA GLY A 86 13.60 -4.85 31.77
C GLY A 86 13.30 -3.72 30.80
N ASN A 87 13.83 -2.55 31.13
CA ASN A 87 13.57 -1.32 30.34
C ASN A 87 14.69 -1.11 29.33
N THR A 88 14.33 -0.75 28.11
CA THR A 88 15.26 -0.46 27.02
C THR A 88 14.81 0.77 26.27
N THR A 89 15.75 1.70 26.01
CA THR A 89 15.49 2.86 25.15
C THR A 89 16.30 2.73 23.88
N ARG A 90 15.65 2.86 22.74
CA ARG A 90 16.29 2.92 21.41
C ARG A 90 16.12 4.33 20.85
N THR A 91 17.21 4.89 20.33
CA THR A 91 17.24 6.17 19.63
C THR A 91 17.73 5.94 18.21
N LEU A 92 17.06 6.51 17.24
CA LEU A 92 17.43 6.50 15.83
C LEU A 92 17.45 7.94 15.31
N GLY A 93 18.45 8.26 14.49
CA GLY A 93 18.49 9.50 13.73
C GLY A 93 18.21 9.24 12.26
N GLU A 94 17.75 10.25 11.54
CA GLU A 94 17.50 10.20 10.10
C GLU A 94 18.04 11.47 9.43
N VAL A 95 18.70 11.31 8.30
CA VAL A 95 19.01 12.41 7.37
C VAL A 95 18.74 11.95 5.94
N GLY A 96 18.27 12.86 5.10
CA GLY A 96 17.99 12.52 3.71
C GLY A 96 17.43 13.67 2.91
N PHE A 97 16.91 13.35 1.74
CA PHE A 97 16.22 14.30 0.89
C PHE A 97 15.17 13.61 -0.01
N ASP A 98 14.24 14.41 -0.47
CA ASP A 98 13.33 14.06 -1.57
C ASP A 98 13.53 15.09 -2.69
N ALA A 99 13.64 14.62 -3.93
CA ALA A 99 13.76 15.45 -5.11
C ALA A 99 12.78 14.98 -6.19
N ALA A 100 12.21 15.91 -6.92
CA ALA A 100 11.37 15.61 -8.08
C ALA A 100 11.57 16.66 -9.17
N LEU A 101 11.61 16.16 -10.41
CA LEU A 101 11.58 16.98 -11.62
C LEU A 101 10.19 16.82 -12.26
N ARG A 102 9.58 17.92 -12.67
CA ARG A 102 8.28 17.89 -13.33
C ARG A 102 8.43 18.40 -14.76
N SER A 103 7.97 17.62 -15.71
CA SER A 103 7.89 18.02 -17.10
C SER A 103 6.52 17.67 -17.66
N SER A 104 6.07 18.45 -18.64
CA SER A 104 4.82 18.19 -19.33
C SER A 104 4.94 18.53 -20.80
N ALA A 105 4.25 17.75 -21.62
CA ALA A 105 4.07 18.00 -23.05
C ALA A 105 2.60 17.86 -23.39
N THR A 106 2.14 18.64 -24.37
CA THR A 106 0.75 18.63 -24.84
C THR A 106 0.70 18.45 -26.35
N TRP A 107 -0.30 17.71 -26.82
CA TRP A 107 -0.56 17.49 -28.25
C TRP A 107 -2.05 17.67 -28.54
N ASP A 108 -2.33 18.25 -29.71
CA ASP A 108 -3.71 18.43 -30.18
C ASP A 108 -4.17 17.18 -30.96
N TYR A 109 -4.26 16.04 -30.23
CA TYR A 109 -4.73 14.79 -30.77
C TYR A 109 -6.20 14.57 -30.41
N LYS A 110 -7.03 14.15 -31.40
CA LYS A 110 -8.46 13.89 -31.19
C LYS A 110 -8.84 12.50 -31.65
N ASN A 111 -9.60 11.80 -30.82
CA ASN A 111 -10.18 10.51 -31.17
C ASN A 111 -11.61 10.41 -30.59
N PRO A 112 -12.66 10.65 -31.39
CA PRO A 112 -14.05 10.65 -30.92
C PRO A 112 -14.48 9.29 -30.35
N ARG A 113 -13.98 8.18 -30.91
CA ARG A 113 -14.32 6.83 -30.46
C ARG A 113 -13.91 6.57 -29.00
N TRP A 114 -12.77 7.09 -28.60
CA TRP A 114 -12.24 6.98 -27.25
C TRP A 114 -12.52 8.23 -26.40
N LYS A 115 -13.26 9.21 -26.96
CA LYS A 115 -13.54 10.50 -26.32
C LYS A 115 -12.23 11.20 -25.87
N ILE A 116 -11.23 11.17 -26.73
CA ILE A 116 -9.96 11.87 -26.53
C ILE A 116 -10.05 13.22 -27.23
N ASP A 117 -9.80 14.31 -26.48
CA ASP A 117 -9.73 15.68 -26.97
C ASP A 117 -8.49 16.38 -26.40
N GLY A 118 -7.41 16.33 -27.16
CA GLY A 118 -6.07 16.72 -26.72
C GLY A 118 -5.42 15.69 -25.78
N LEU A 119 -4.11 15.68 -25.80
CA LEU A 119 -3.30 14.84 -24.91
C LEU A 119 -2.35 15.70 -24.10
N ARG A 120 -2.17 15.35 -22.82
CA ARG A 120 -1.15 15.93 -21.95
C ARG A 120 -0.38 14.79 -21.28
N HIS A 121 0.93 14.78 -21.50
CA HIS A 121 1.83 13.86 -20.79
C HIS A 121 2.52 14.60 -19.64
N LEU A 122 2.44 14.03 -18.46
CA LEU A 122 3.13 14.49 -17.27
C LEU A 122 4.20 13.45 -16.94
N LEU A 123 5.44 13.87 -16.80
CA LEU A 123 6.56 13.02 -16.41
C LEU A 123 7.22 13.62 -15.18
N THR A 124 7.33 12.79 -14.11
CA THR A 124 7.93 13.20 -12.85
C THR A 124 8.99 12.17 -12.39
N PRO A 125 10.25 12.30 -12.83
CA PRO A 125 11.36 11.61 -12.18
C PRO A 125 11.45 12.01 -10.71
N ARG A 126 11.62 11.02 -9.82
CA ARG A 126 11.75 11.22 -8.37
C ARG A 126 12.97 10.52 -7.82
N MET A 127 13.57 11.12 -6.81
CA MET A 127 14.64 10.55 -6.01
C MET A 127 14.34 10.77 -4.54
N SER A 128 14.47 9.73 -3.73
CA SER A 128 14.36 9.80 -2.27
C SER A 128 15.57 9.10 -1.66
N TYR A 129 16.30 9.79 -0.83
CA TYR A 129 17.44 9.21 -0.11
C TYR A 129 17.21 9.29 1.38
N ARG A 130 17.51 8.19 2.08
CA ARG A 130 17.50 8.15 3.55
C ARG A 130 18.73 7.42 4.07
N TYR A 131 19.34 8.02 5.07
CA TYR A 131 20.36 7.42 5.89
C TYR A 131 19.89 7.39 7.35
N ILE A 132 19.79 6.19 7.88
CA ILE A 132 19.43 5.89 9.27
C ILE A 132 20.54 5.00 9.80
N PRO A 133 21.41 5.50 10.71
CA PRO A 133 22.48 4.70 11.27
C PRO A 133 21.95 3.54 12.11
N GLU A 134 22.78 2.57 12.38
CA GLU A 134 22.44 1.45 13.24
C GLU A 134 22.17 1.94 14.67
N ALA A 135 21.09 1.44 15.26
CA ALA A 135 20.76 1.74 16.66
C ALA A 135 21.76 1.07 17.60
N GLY A 136 22.25 1.80 18.61
CA GLY A 136 23.11 1.25 19.65
C GLY A 136 22.47 0.08 20.44
N LYS A 137 21.12 0.00 20.42
CA LYS A 137 20.34 -1.12 20.97
C LYS A 137 19.36 -1.61 19.89
N GLY A 138 19.79 -2.63 19.14
CA GLY A 138 19.00 -3.24 18.08
C GLY A 138 18.02 -4.31 18.57
N ALA A 139 17.49 -5.08 17.63
CA ALA A 139 16.45 -6.10 17.83
C ALA A 139 16.73 -7.13 18.93
N GLY A 140 18.02 -7.48 19.21
CA GLY A 140 18.38 -8.40 20.29
C GLY A 140 18.14 -7.87 21.71
N HIS A 141 17.78 -6.61 21.87
CA HIS A 141 17.51 -5.95 23.16
C HIS A 141 16.03 -5.64 23.37
N ILE A 142 15.19 -5.93 22.42
CA ILE A 142 13.78 -5.55 22.36
C ILE A 142 12.95 -6.81 22.14
N ALA A 143 11.82 -6.93 22.86
CA ALA A 143 10.80 -7.91 22.53
C ALA A 143 10.11 -7.44 21.21
N ALA A 144 10.58 -7.94 20.07
CA ALA A 144 10.05 -7.56 18.78
C ALA A 144 8.66 -8.17 18.57
N ILE A 145 7.62 -7.51 19.04
CA ILE A 145 6.22 -7.91 18.91
C ILE A 145 5.61 -7.25 17.68
N ASP A 146 5.78 -5.94 17.56
CA ASP A 146 5.32 -5.13 16.44
C ASP A 146 6.31 -5.19 15.26
N ARG A 147 6.41 -6.38 14.65
CA ARG A 147 7.29 -6.65 13.52
C ARG A 147 6.64 -6.28 12.20
N ARG A 148 7.47 -5.97 11.20
CA ARG A 148 7.01 -5.78 9.81
C ARG A 148 6.30 -7.05 9.33
N THR A 149 5.13 -6.85 8.77
CA THR A 149 4.45 -7.91 8.03
C THR A 149 5.15 -8.09 6.68
N PHE A 150 5.10 -9.31 6.15
CA PHE A 150 5.59 -9.57 4.79
C PHE A 150 4.88 -8.62 3.82
N ALA A 151 5.67 -7.90 3.01
CA ALA A 151 5.19 -7.05 1.95
C ALA A 151 6.09 -7.21 0.73
N THR A 152 5.47 -7.27 -0.42
CA THR A 152 6.18 -7.33 -1.71
C THR A 152 6.51 -5.95 -2.26
N TYR A 153 5.88 -4.92 -1.73
CA TYR A 153 6.06 -3.51 -2.08
C TYR A 153 7.33 -2.90 -1.47
N LEU A 154 7.83 -1.82 -2.09
CA LEU A 154 8.89 -1.01 -1.52
C LEU A 154 8.44 -0.39 -0.19
N GLN A 155 9.19 -0.68 0.87
CA GLN A 155 8.88 -0.19 2.23
C GLN A 155 9.12 1.33 2.31
N PRO A 156 8.40 2.06 3.17
CA PRO A 156 8.72 3.45 3.46
C PRO A 156 10.18 3.61 3.90
N LEU A 157 10.87 4.63 3.39
CA LEU A 157 12.28 4.88 3.72
C LEU A 157 12.43 5.68 5.02
N GLY A 158 11.54 6.66 5.25
CA GLY A 158 11.62 7.58 6.39
C GLY A 158 11.20 6.95 7.71
N LEU A 159 11.83 7.35 8.82
CA LEU A 159 11.48 6.89 10.16
C LEU A 159 10.03 7.22 10.53
N GLY A 160 9.57 8.42 10.23
CA GLY A 160 8.22 8.88 10.54
C GLY A 160 7.12 8.15 9.78
N ASP A 161 7.45 7.45 8.69
CA ASP A 161 6.50 6.72 7.85
C ASP A 161 6.40 5.24 8.22
N GLN A 162 7.28 4.76 9.09
CA GLN A 162 7.28 3.37 9.57
C GLN A 162 6.14 3.15 10.57
N ARG A 163 5.37 2.09 10.37
CA ARG A 163 4.25 1.70 11.22
C ARG A 163 4.59 0.59 12.20
N ASN A 164 5.46 -0.32 11.78
CA ASN A 164 5.97 -1.42 12.61
C ASN A 164 7.32 -0.98 13.17
N LEU A 165 7.40 -0.85 14.48
CA LEU A 165 8.50 -0.12 15.10
C LEU A 165 9.56 -1.03 15.72
N ASP A 166 9.22 -2.27 16.07
CA ASP A 166 10.13 -3.06 16.92
C ASP A 166 11.32 -3.63 16.14
N ASP A 167 11.18 -3.82 14.83
CA ASP A 167 12.21 -4.34 13.93
C ASP A 167 12.83 -3.29 12.98
N LEU A 168 12.82 -2.02 13.37
CA LEU A 168 13.49 -0.97 12.62
C LEU A 168 14.99 -1.26 12.51
N THR A 169 15.52 -1.19 11.29
CA THR A 169 16.92 -1.44 10.95
C THR A 169 17.59 -0.19 10.38
N ALA A 170 18.91 -0.18 10.41
CA ALA A 170 19.70 0.79 9.69
C ALA A 170 19.30 0.84 8.21
N THR A 171 19.32 2.02 7.63
CA THR A 171 18.98 2.24 6.23
C THR A 171 19.98 3.21 5.61
N ASN A 172 20.51 2.84 4.44
CA ASN A 172 21.30 3.70 3.59
C ASN A 172 20.86 3.41 2.16
N THR A 173 19.78 4.09 1.74
CA THR A 173 19.03 3.71 0.54
C THR A 173 18.67 4.93 -0.29
N LEU A 174 18.95 4.83 -1.59
CA LEU A 174 18.46 5.75 -2.62
C LEU A 174 17.35 5.06 -3.40
N ARG A 175 16.15 5.62 -3.39
CA ARG A 175 15.03 5.24 -4.25
C ARG A 175 14.98 6.13 -5.47
N ILE A 176 14.89 5.52 -6.64
CA ILE A 176 14.65 6.23 -7.90
C ILE A 176 13.29 5.78 -8.44
N GLY A 177 12.50 6.74 -8.88
CA GLY A 177 11.18 6.48 -9.46
C GLY A 177 10.88 7.40 -10.62
N PHE A 178 9.97 6.96 -11.49
CA PHE A 178 9.43 7.73 -12.61
C PHE A 178 7.91 7.58 -12.60
N ASP A 179 7.20 8.70 -12.42
CA ASP A 179 5.76 8.73 -12.56
C ASP A 179 5.41 9.30 -13.92
N ASN A 180 4.57 8.61 -14.65
CA ASN A 180 4.08 9.01 -15.97
C ASN A 180 2.57 9.02 -15.94
N THR A 181 1.96 10.11 -16.40
CA THR A 181 0.53 10.22 -16.55
C THR A 181 0.19 10.80 -17.91
N LEU A 182 -0.63 10.10 -18.67
CA LEU A 182 -1.21 10.58 -19.91
C LEU A 182 -2.66 10.96 -19.68
N GLN A 183 -3.01 12.21 -19.93
CA GLN A 183 -4.33 12.78 -19.69
C GLN A 183 -4.99 13.24 -20.99
N THR A 184 -6.31 13.31 -20.99
CA THR A 184 -7.11 14.00 -21.99
C THR A 184 -8.06 15.00 -21.31
N ARG A 185 -8.59 15.95 -22.07
CA ARG A 185 -9.63 16.87 -21.58
C ARG A 185 -10.89 16.10 -21.26
N ASP A 186 -11.54 16.51 -20.18
CA ASP A 186 -12.84 16.02 -19.77
C ASP A 186 -13.76 17.22 -19.55
N PRO A 187 -14.96 17.26 -20.17
CA PRO A 187 -15.84 18.42 -20.06
C PRO A 187 -16.44 18.63 -18.68
N VAL A 188 -16.48 17.60 -17.84
CA VAL A 188 -17.06 17.63 -16.48
C VAL A 188 -16.00 17.90 -15.42
N HIS A 189 -14.84 17.21 -15.51
CA HIS A 189 -13.81 17.22 -14.48
C HIS A 189 -12.54 17.98 -14.91
N GLY A 190 -12.54 18.65 -16.08
CA GLY A 190 -11.39 19.36 -16.63
C GLY A 190 -10.36 18.42 -17.29
N SER A 191 -10.01 17.32 -16.66
CA SER A 191 -9.13 16.29 -17.23
C SER A 191 -9.47 14.91 -16.67
N ARG A 192 -9.11 13.85 -17.44
CA ARG A 192 -9.13 12.48 -16.98
C ARG A 192 -7.85 11.76 -17.37
N ASP A 193 -7.39 10.86 -16.52
CA ASP A 193 -6.23 10.03 -16.80
C ASP A 193 -6.62 8.91 -17.77
N LEU A 194 -5.86 8.78 -18.86
CA LEU A 194 -5.96 7.69 -19.82
C LEU A 194 -5.04 6.54 -19.43
N LEU A 195 -3.84 6.90 -18.96
CA LEU A 195 -2.80 5.97 -18.56
C LEU A 195 -1.97 6.60 -17.45
N THR A 196 -1.70 5.80 -16.40
CA THR A 196 -0.61 6.06 -15.45
C THR A 196 0.37 4.90 -15.51
N PHE A 197 1.67 5.20 -15.55
CA PHE A 197 2.72 4.19 -15.52
C PHE A 197 3.83 4.65 -14.60
N ASN A 198 4.00 3.96 -13.48
CA ASN A 198 5.00 4.26 -12.49
C ASN A 198 6.03 3.13 -12.43
N ILE A 199 7.29 3.51 -12.23
CA ILE A 199 8.39 2.56 -12.03
C ILE A 199 9.25 3.06 -10.88
N ALA A 200 9.68 2.16 -10.00
CA ALA A 200 10.58 2.50 -8.91
C ALA A 200 11.43 1.31 -8.48
N ASN A 201 12.63 1.62 -7.96
CA ASN A 201 13.45 0.63 -7.27
C ASN A 201 14.40 1.32 -6.27
N ASP A 202 14.99 0.51 -5.37
CA ASP A 202 15.91 0.94 -4.33
C ASP A 202 17.34 0.49 -4.62
N PHE A 203 18.29 1.40 -4.45
CA PHE A 203 19.71 1.15 -4.38
C PHE A 203 20.16 1.22 -2.92
N ARG A 204 20.60 0.09 -2.36
CA ARG A 204 20.98 -0.05 -0.95
C ARG A 204 22.48 -0.01 -0.83
N PHE A 205 23.00 1.03 -0.18
CA PHE A 205 24.44 1.17 0.12
C PHE A 205 24.81 0.45 1.41
N GLN A 206 23.80 0.17 2.26
CA GLN A 206 23.91 -0.69 3.43
C GLN A 206 22.72 -1.67 3.38
N ARG A 207 23.00 -2.95 3.55
CA ARG A 207 22.02 -4.02 3.42
C ARG A 207 22.00 -4.93 4.64
N ALA A 208 20.85 -5.46 4.97
CA ALA A 208 20.72 -6.54 5.91
C ALA A 208 21.21 -7.88 5.29
N PRO A 209 21.60 -8.86 6.11
CA PRO A 209 21.93 -10.20 5.62
C PRO A 209 20.82 -10.78 4.73
N GLY A 210 21.19 -11.23 3.52
CA GLY A 210 20.24 -11.79 2.55
C GLY A 210 19.56 -10.77 1.63
N GLU A 211 19.68 -9.48 1.86
CA GLU A 211 19.20 -8.44 0.96
C GLU A 211 20.17 -8.21 -0.21
N ARG A 212 19.64 -7.74 -1.34
CA ARG A 212 20.42 -7.37 -2.52
C ARG A 212 20.73 -5.87 -2.52
N ASP A 213 21.84 -5.47 -3.18
CA ASP A 213 22.21 -4.05 -3.34
C ASP A 213 21.15 -3.27 -4.14
N VAL A 214 20.51 -3.93 -5.09
CA VAL A 214 19.41 -3.36 -5.88
C VAL A 214 18.15 -4.19 -5.60
N SER A 215 17.06 -3.50 -5.24
CA SER A 215 15.76 -4.15 -5.01
C SER A 215 15.18 -4.74 -6.30
N GLU A 216 14.07 -5.44 -6.20
CA GLU A 216 13.21 -5.65 -7.36
C GLU A 216 12.80 -4.30 -7.95
N VAL A 217 12.64 -4.26 -9.27
CA VAL A 217 12.00 -3.15 -9.98
C VAL A 217 10.50 -3.35 -9.90
N HIS A 218 9.80 -2.34 -9.39
CA HIS A 218 8.35 -2.32 -9.24
C HIS A 218 7.75 -1.44 -10.32
N THR A 219 6.75 -1.96 -11.02
CA THR A 219 6.01 -1.18 -12.02
C THR A 219 4.52 -1.28 -11.76
N GLU A 220 3.85 -0.14 -11.94
CA GLU A 220 2.40 -0.01 -11.84
C GLU A 220 1.86 0.62 -13.12
N LEU A 221 0.90 -0.02 -13.73
CA LEU A 221 0.19 0.47 -14.89
C LEU A 221 -1.30 0.54 -14.57
N ALA A 222 -1.91 1.70 -14.79
CA ALA A 222 -3.36 1.81 -14.86
C ALA A 222 -3.73 2.45 -16.20
N LEU A 223 -4.62 1.80 -16.93
CA LEU A 223 -5.09 2.21 -18.24
C LEU A 223 -6.62 2.31 -18.21
N ALA A 224 -7.16 3.49 -18.50
CA ALA A 224 -8.59 3.76 -18.57
C ALA A 224 -8.93 4.56 -19.85
N PRO A 225 -8.80 3.95 -21.03
CA PRO A 225 -8.98 4.66 -22.30
C PRO A 225 -10.43 5.13 -22.52
N ALA A 226 -11.39 4.45 -21.88
CA ALA A 226 -12.81 4.79 -21.92
C ALA A 226 -13.49 4.46 -20.59
N ALA A 227 -14.68 5.04 -20.36
CA ALA A 227 -15.45 4.82 -19.14
C ALA A 227 -15.90 3.36 -18.94
N TRP A 228 -15.99 2.57 -20.01
CA TRP A 228 -16.46 1.19 -19.99
C TRP A 228 -15.33 0.15 -19.78
N VAL A 229 -14.05 0.56 -19.83
CA VAL A 229 -12.91 -0.35 -19.68
C VAL A 229 -11.81 0.29 -18.85
N SER A 230 -11.27 -0.49 -17.88
CA SER A 230 -10.03 -0.17 -17.19
C SER A 230 -9.18 -1.42 -17.01
N VAL A 231 -7.87 -1.25 -17.08
CA VAL A 231 -6.87 -2.29 -16.85
C VAL A 231 -5.89 -1.78 -15.82
N ASP A 232 -5.57 -2.60 -14.83
CA ASP A 232 -4.54 -2.35 -13.85
C ASP A 232 -3.55 -3.51 -13.85
N VAL A 233 -2.26 -3.18 -13.77
CA VAL A 233 -1.18 -4.17 -13.69
C VAL A 233 -0.15 -3.68 -12.69
N TYR A 234 0.19 -4.54 -11.75
CA TYR A 234 1.35 -4.39 -10.91
C TYR A 234 2.30 -5.55 -11.15
N GLN A 235 3.58 -5.27 -11.27
CA GLN A 235 4.60 -6.31 -11.35
C GLN A 235 5.87 -5.92 -10.60
N SER A 236 6.58 -6.93 -10.10
CA SER A 236 7.93 -6.78 -9.61
C SER A 236 8.84 -7.85 -10.21
N PHE A 237 10.05 -7.47 -10.56
CA PHE A 237 11.04 -8.38 -11.14
C PHE A 237 12.46 -8.05 -10.68
N ALA A 238 13.31 -9.07 -10.63
CA ALA A 238 14.71 -8.91 -10.30
C ALA A 238 15.47 -8.30 -11.49
N PRO A 239 16.16 -7.15 -11.32
CA PRO A 239 16.82 -6.46 -12.44
C PRO A 239 17.98 -7.23 -13.06
N GLN A 240 18.63 -8.16 -12.33
CA GLN A 240 19.81 -8.89 -12.79
C GLN A 240 19.50 -9.91 -13.89
N ASN A 241 18.30 -10.51 -13.88
CA ASN A 241 17.91 -11.61 -14.78
C ASN A 241 16.46 -11.50 -15.25
N PHE A 242 15.79 -10.37 -15.00
CA PHE A 242 14.38 -10.14 -15.33
C PHE A 242 13.42 -11.20 -14.79
N THR A 243 13.83 -11.89 -13.71
CA THR A 243 12.97 -12.91 -13.10
C THR A 243 11.76 -12.26 -12.46
N LEU A 244 10.57 -12.52 -13.00
CA LEU A 244 9.30 -12.06 -12.47
C LEU A 244 9.07 -12.66 -11.08
N ARG A 245 8.87 -11.82 -10.08
CA ARG A 245 8.57 -12.21 -8.70
C ARG A 245 7.08 -12.15 -8.42
N GLU A 246 6.44 -11.07 -8.83
CA GLU A 246 5.03 -10.83 -8.63
C GLU A 246 4.40 -10.25 -9.89
N PHE A 247 3.16 -10.63 -10.15
CA PHE A 247 2.35 -10.11 -11.24
C PHE A 247 0.89 -10.14 -10.84
N ASN A 248 0.33 -8.97 -10.64
CA ASN A 248 -1.08 -8.78 -10.32
C ASN A 248 -1.70 -7.96 -11.44
N SER A 249 -2.79 -8.43 -12.01
CA SER A 249 -3.47 -7.72 -13.07
C SER A 249 -4.98 -7.79 -12.92
N GLY A 250 -5.66 -6.77 -13.42
CA GLY A 250 -7.11 -6.71 -13.45
C GLY A 250 -7.61 -6.04 -14.71
N ILE A 251 -8.67 -6.57 -15.28
CA ILE A 251 -9.46 -5.91 -16.31
C ILE A 251 -10.89 -5.75 -15.81
N THR A 252 -11.39 -4.53 -15.85
CA THR A 252 -12.77 -4.22 -15.50
C THR A 252 -13.50 -3.74 -16.74
N LEU A 253 -14.61 -4.38 -17.04
CA LEU A 253 -15.54 -3.99 -18.09
C LEU A 253 -16.86 -3.58 -17.44
N ARG A 254 -17.50 -2.54 -17.95
CA ARG A 254 -18.79 -2.07 -17.42
C ARG A 254 -19.63 -1.37 -18.51
N ASP A 255 -20.92 -1.53 -18.42
CA ASP A 255 -21.87 -0.79 -19.24
C ASP A 255 -22.76 0.07 -18.30
N GLY A 256 -22.30 1.30 -18.04
CA GLY A 256 -22.96 2.21 -17.11
C GLY A 256 -23.30 1.56 -15.77
N ALA A 257 -24.59 1.52 -15.44
CA ALA A 257 -25.11 0.85 -14.26
C ALA A 257 -25.70 -0.54 -14.56
N ALA A 258 -25.74 -0.96 -15.84
CA ALA A 258 -26.42 -2.21 -16.25
C ALA A 258 -25.63 -3.43 -15.79
N TRP A 259 -24.34 -3.44 -16.02
CA TRP A 259 -23.47 -4.53 -15.54
C TRP A 259 -22.03 -4.08 -15.38
N SER A 260 -21.29 -4.83 -14.57
CA SER A 260 -19.84 -4.75 -14.47
C SER A 260 -19.25 -6.13 -14.24
N ALA A 261 -18.08 -6.37 -14.82
CA ALA A 261 -17.30 -7.58 -14.61
C ALA A 261 -15.83 -7.21 -14.44
N ARG A 262 -15.19 -7.72 -13.40
CA ARG A 262 -13.75 -7.61 -13.17
C ARG A 262 -13.15 -9.00 -13.15
N PHE A 263 -12.22 -9.25 -14.04
CA PHE A 263 -11.35 -10.41 -13.99
C PHE A 263 -9.98 -9.97 -13.49
N SER A 264 -9.43 -10.68 -12.52
CA SER A 264 -8.10 -10.40 -11.97
C SER A 264 -7.28 -11.67 -11.79
N ASN A 265 -5.96 -11.48 -11.85
CA ASN A 265 -4.95 -12.50 -11.62
C ASN A 265 -4.00 -12.00 -10.53
N ASN A 266 -3.65 -12.88 -9.58
CA ASN A 266 -2.63 -12.63 -8.58
C ASN A 266 -1.60 -13.75 -8.66
N PHE A 267 -0.35 -13.39 -8.94
CA PHE A 267 0.78 -14.29 -9.02
C PHE A 267 1.90 -13.81 -8.12
N LEU A 268 2.34 -14.67 -7.19
CA LEU A 268 3.56 -14.52 -6.41
C LEU A 268 4.36 -15.79 -6.57
N ARG A 269 5.58 -15.66 -7.09
CA ARG A 269 6.45 -16.78 -7.44
C ARG A 269 6.64 -17.75 -6.27
N GLY A 270 6.26 -19.00 -6.49
CA GLY A 270 6.36 -20.06 -5.50
C GLY A 270 5.24 -20.09 -4.45
N GLU A 271 4.40 -19.05 -4.34
CA GLU A 271 3.42 -18.90 -3.26
C GLU A 271 1.98 -18.83 -3.75
N ILE A 272 1.66 -17.90 -4.66
CA ILE A 272 0.28 -17.61 -5.09
C ILE A 272 0.16 -17.72 -6.61
N GLN A 273 -0.94 -18.28 -7.08
CA GLN A 273 -1.40 -18.21 -8.46
C GLN A 273 -2.91 -18.33 -8.47
N ASP A 274 -3.57 -17.19 -8.35
CA ASP A 274 -5.01 -17.09 -8.17
C ASP A 274 -5.65 -16.30 -9.30
N TYR A 275 -6.85 -16.73 -9.69
CA TYR A 275 -7.72 -16.01 -10.61
C TYR A 275 -9.02 -15.66 -9.89
N GLN A 276 -9.51 -14.44 -10.09
CA GLN A 276 -10.76 -13.98 -9.51
C GLN A 276 -11.63 -13.34 -10.57
N LEU A 277 -12.93 -13.66 -10.52
CA LEU A 277 -13.98 -13.01 -11.29
C LEU A 277 -15.00 -12.42 -10.32
N ASP A 278 -15.20 -11.11 -10.40
CA ASP A 278 -16.28 -10.40 -9.74
C ASP A 278 -17.23 -9.88 -10.83
N ALA A 279 -18.52 -10.21 -10.73
CA ALA A 279 -19.51 -9.74 -11.69
C ALA A 279 -20.74 -9.22 -10.96
N ARG A 280 -21.32 -8.16 -11.52
CA ARG A 280 -22.60 -7.58 -11.11
C ARG A 280 -23.44 -7.34 -12.33
N VAL A 281 -24.72 -7.74 -12.25
CA VAL A 281 -25.72 -7.49 -13.29
C VAL A 281 -26.95 -6.88 -12.65
N ARG A 282 -27.39 -5.75 -13.15
CA ARG A 282 -28.63 -5.10 -12.72
C ARG A 282 -29.83 -5.84 -13.33
N LEU A 283 -30.65 -6.44 -12.47
CA LEU A 283 -31.86 -7.14 -12.90
C LEU A 283 -33.00 -6.16 -13.13
N ASN A 284 -33.15 -5.18 -12.24
CA ASN A 284 -34.12 -4.08 -12.33
C ASN A 284 -33.67 -2.93 -11.41
N GLU A 285 -34.55 -1.94 -11.17
CA GLU A 285 -34.22 -0.77 -10.33
C GLU A 285 -33.96 -1.14 -8.86
N THR A 286 -34.49 -2.26 -8.40
CA THR A 286 -34.44 -2.71 -7.02
C THR A 286 -33.34 -3.75 -6.79
N TYR A 287 -33.09 -4.63 -7.78
CA TYR A 287 -32.23 -5.82 -7.59
C TYR A 287 -31.02 -5.87 -8.52
N ASP A 288 -29.88 -6.20 -7.96
CA ASP A 288 -28.65 -6.57 -8.66
C ASP A 288 -28.24 -8.00 -8.30
N ALA A 289 -27.89 -8.81 -9.29
CA ALA A 289 -27.24 -10.10 -9.08
C ALA A 289 -25.73 -9.90 -8.94
N LEU A 290 -25.09 -10.62 -8.01
CA LEU A 290 -23.68 -10.57 -7.69
C LEU A 290 -23.05 -11.96 -7.80
N THR A 291 -21.86 -12.04 -8.35
CA THR A 291 -21.09 -13.29 -8.40
C THR A 291 -19.61 -12.98 -8.12
N ARG A 292 -19.00 -13.79 -7.25
CA ARG A 292 -17.57 -13.81 -7.03
C ARG A 292 -17.05 -15.23 -7.12
N LEU A 293 -16.03 -15.45 -7.96
CA LEU A 293 -15.36 -16.72 -8.11
C LEU A 293 -13.87 -16.50 -7.84
N HIS A 294 -13.30 -17.28 -6.93
CA HIS A 294 -11.88 -17.25 -6.62
C HIS A 294 -11.28 -18.65 -6.81
N TYR A 295 -10.42 -18.82 -7.82
CA TYR A 295 -9.80 -20.06 -8.21
C TYR A 295 -8.30 -20.07 -7.90
N ASP A 296 -7.85 -21.02 -7.07
CA ASP A 296 -6.44 -21.30 -6.77
C ASP A 296 -5.90 -22.28 -7.82
N ALA A 297 -5.12 -21.76 -8.78
CA ALA A 297 -4.57 -22.56 -9.87
C ALA A 297 -3.48 -23.54 -9.40
N ARG A 298 -2.77 -23.25 -8.31
CA ARG A 298 -1.78 -24.16 -7.75
C ARG A 298 -2.42 -25.39 -7.12
N LYS A 299 -3.55 -25.19 -6.44
CA LYS A 299 -4.31 -26.28 -5.80
C LYS A 299 -5.43 -26.82 -6.68
N ARG A 300 -5.63 -26.22 -7.87
CA ARG A 300 -6.64 -26.60 -8.87
C ARG A 300 -8.05 -26.70 -8.28
N ARG A 301 -8.45 -25.69 -7.48
CA ARG A 301 -9.77 -25.66 -6.82
C ARG A 301 -10.28 -24.24 -6.67
N PHE A 302 -11.58 -24.10 -6.55
CA PHE A 302 -12.17 -22.85 -6.10
C PHE A 302 -11.97 -22.68 -4.60
N ASN A 303 -11.34 -21.60 -4.17
CA ASN A 303 -11.25 -21.22 -2.76
C ASN A 303 -12.60 -20.61 -2.28
N GLU A 304 -13.28 -19.87 -3.16
CA GLU A 304 -14.58 -19.26 -2.89
C GLU A 304 -15.42 -19.23 -4.17
N GLN A 305 -16.69 -19.56 -4.02
CA GLN A 305 -17.75 -19.30 -4.99
C GLN A 305 -18.86 -18.59 -4.24
N ALA A 306 -19.09 -17.32 -4.52
CA ALA A 306 -20.11 -16.53 -3.86
C ALA A 306 -21.15 -16.04 -4.87
N TYR A 307 -22.40 -16.19 -4.51
CA TYR A 307 -23.55 -15.76 -5.29
C TYR A 307 -24.46 -14.91 -4.43
N GLY A 308 -24.91 -13.79 -4.92
CA GLY A 308 -25.68 -12.87 -4.12
C GLY A 308 -26.72 -12.09 -4.89
N LEU A 309 -27.62 -11.53 -4.12
CA LEU A 309 -28.61 -10.57 -4.56
C LEU A 309 -28.46 -9.32 -3.71
N SER A 310 -28.36 -8.15 -4.34
CA SER A 310 -28.35 -6.87 -3.65
C SER A 310 -29.68 -6.16 -3.93
N GLN A 311 -30.33 -5.69 -2.88
CA GLN A 311 -31.61 -5.01 -2.91
C GLN A 311 -31.48 -3.55 -2.53
N ASN A 312 -31.93 -2.66 -3.39
CA ASN A 312 -32.02 -1.22 -3.12
C ASN A 312 -33.38 -0.91 -2.49
N LEU A 313 -33.38 -0.49 -1.23
CA LEU A 313 -34.57 -0.12 -0.49
C LEU A 313 -34.71 1.40 -0.42
N GLY A 314 -35.57 1.97 -1.28
CA GLY A 314 -35.93 3.39 -1.28
C GLY A 314 -34.75 4.34 -1.53
N ASN A 315 -33.68 3.88 -2.19
CA ASN A 315 -32.41 4.60 -2.40
C ASN A 315 -31.65 4.99 -1.12
N THR A 316 -32.13 4.59 0.04
CA THR A 316 -31.56 4.91 1.35
C THR A 316 -30.71 3.76 1.88
N TRP A 317 -31.15 2.52 1.62
CA TRP A 317 -30.49 1.31 2.09
C TRP A 317 -30.16 0.37 0.96
N LEU A 318 -28.98 -0.22 1.02
CA LEU A 318 -28.58 -1.34 0.17
C LEU A 318 -28.44 -2.57 1.05
N VAL A 319 -29.22 -3.61 0.79
CA VAL A 319 -29.14 -4.88 1.50
C VAL A 319 -28.61 -5.94 0.55
N SER A 320 -27.49 -6.57 0.91
CA SER A 320 -26.89 -7.62 0.10
C SER A 320 -27.01 -8.96 0.83
N TYR A 321 -27.53 -9.97 0.14
CA TYR A 321 -27.65 -11.35 0.59
C TYR A 321 -26.66 -12.19 -0.21
N ILE A 322 -25.66 -12.78 0.44
CA ILE A 322 -24.58 -13.48 -0.23
C ILE A 322 -24.46 -14.89 0.37
N VAL A 323 -24.56 -15.88 -0.49
CA VAL A 323 -24.26 -17.29 -0.18
C VAL A 323 -22.86 -17.59 -0.71
N SER A 324 -21.98 -18.10 0.13
CA SER A 324 -20.63 -18.45 -0.24
C SER A 324 -20.34 -19.92 0.04
N LEU A 325 -19.74 -20.57 -0.94
CA LEU A 325 -19.19 -21.92 -0.83
C LEU A 325 -17.66 -21.78 -0.76
N TYR A 326 -17.06 -22.33 0.29
CA TYR A 326 -15.63 -22.27 0.53
C TYR A 326 -14.98 -23.64 0.43
N SER A 327 -13.76 -23.70 -0.07
CA SER A 327 -12.93 -24.88 0.05
C SER A 327 -11.52 -24.53 0.46
N GLY A 328 -11.03 -25.17 1.51
CA GLY A 328 -9.65 -24.98 2.00
C GLY A 328 -9.52 -25.06 3.52
N PRO A 329 -8.30 -25.30 4.00
CA PRO A 329 -8.05 -25.58 5.42
C PRO A 329 -8.12 -24.35 6.34
N ARG A 330 -8.28 -23.14 5.78
CA ARG A 330 -8.31 -21.88 6.56
C ARG A 330 -9.71 -21.44 7.00
N ARG A 331 -10.74 -22.21 6.69
CA ARG A 331 -12.13 -21.89 7.05
C ARG A 331 -12.74 -23.02 7.86
N GLU A 332 -13.43 -22.70 8.93
CA GLU A 332 -14.12 -23.66 9.82
C GLU A 332 -15.37 -24.24 9.17
N SER A 333 -15.95 -23.59 8.17
CA SER A 333 -17.12 -24.06 7.45
C SER A 333 -16.95 -23.99 5.94
N HIS A 334 -17.58 -24.89 5.19
CA HIS A 334 -17.64 -24.90 3.73
C HIS A 334 -18.76 -24.03 3.16
N PHE A 335 -19.59 -23.48 4.02
CA PHE A 335 -20.77 -22.68 3.65
C PHE A 335 -20.82 -21.42 4.50
N GLY A 336 -21.18 -20.30 3.90
CA GLY A 336 -21.42 -19.03 4.57
C GLY A 336 -22.63 -18.33 4.03
N LEU A 337 -23.44 -17.75 4.91
CA LEU A 337 -24.50 -16.80 4.59
C LEU A 337 -24.11 -15.46 5.19
N ASN A 338 -24.05 -14.43 4.35
CA ASN A 338 -23.73 -13.07 4.76
C ASN A 338 -24.89 -12.14 4.35
N VAL A 339 -25.38 -11.36 5.31
CA VAL A 339 -26.33 -10.28 5.06
C VAL A 339 -25.65 -8.98 5.44
N GLN A 340 -25.41 -8.12 4.47
CA GLN A 340 -24.79 -6.82 4.65
C GLN A 340 -25.80 -5.72 4.41
N ILE A 341 -25.91 -4.79 5.33
CA ILE A 341 -26.78 -3.61 5.23
C ILE A 341 -25.88 -2.37 5.19
N GLN A 342 -26.02 -1.57 4.15
CA GLN A 342 -25.27 -0.34 3.95
C GLN A 342 -26.24 0.83 3.75
N ALA A 343 -26.11 1.88 4.56
CA ALA A 343 -26.77 3.14 4.29
C ALA A 343 -26.10 3.82 3.09
N ARG A 344 -26.88 4.21 2.10
CA ARG A 344 -26.41 5.13 1.06
C ARG A 344 -26.50 6.54 1.63
N GLY A 345 -25.36 7.22 1.68
CA GLY A 345 -25.24 8.55 2.29
C GLY A 345 -26.29 9.53 1.75
N PHE A 346 -26.67 10.42 2.65
CA PHE A 346 -27.56 11.54 2.42
C PHE A 346 -26.83 12.62 1.60
#